data_ded24d76b81dce882fea846604a27b5a
#
_entry.id   ded24d76b81dce882fea846604a27b5a
#
_cell.length_a   1.000
_cell.length_b   1.000
_cell.length_c   1.000
_cell.angle_alpha   90.00
_cell.angle_beta   90.00
_cell.angle_gamma   90.00
#
_symmetry.space_group_name_H-M   'P 1'
#
loop_
_entity.id
_entity.type
_entity.pdbx_description
1 polymer ?
#
loop_
_entity_poly.entity_id
_entity_poly.type
_entity_poly.pdbx_seq_one_letter_code
_entity_poly.pdbx_strand_id
1 'polypeptide(L)'
;MKVTLERLNDSQHFKGTNEEGHTLELSGDGNAVGPMQSVLIAAAGCSTIDIVMILEKMRQPLDDIKVEAKGTRREEIPRVFTDIHMHYICYGDLKENKVKQAIDMSLEKYCSVSLMLGKAATVTSSFEIKSAT
;
A
#
# COMPACT_ATOMS: atom_id res chain seq x y z
N MET A 1 -17.87 7.59 6.40
CA MET A 1 -16.43 7.48 6.76
C MET A 1 -15.90 8.86 7.15
N LYS A 2 -15.23 8.96 8.29
CA LYS A 2 -14.70 10.25 8.77
C LYS A 2 -13.39 10.03 9.52
N VAL A 3 -12.44 10.93 9.29
CA VAL A 3 -11.19 11.00 10.06
C VAL A 3 -11.03 12.42 10.59
N THR A 4 -10.37 12.55 11.74
CA THR A 4 -10.05 13.84 12.34
C THR A 4 -8.55 13.98 12.45
N LEU A 5 -8.02 15.12 12.06
CA LEU A 5 -6.58 15.39 12.13
C LEU A 5 -6.31 16.43 13.22
N GLU A 6 -5.40 16.11 14.13
CA GLU A 6 -5.00 16.98 15.21
C GLU A 6 -3.50 17.27 15.14
N ARG A 7 -3.12 18.50 15.49
CA ARG A 7 -1.72 18.91 15.52
C ARG A 7 -1.08 18.49 16.83
N LEU A 8 0.09 17.85 16.76
CA LEU A 8 0.78 17.29 17.93
C LEU A 8 1.90 18.18 18.48
N ASN A 9 2.39 19.13 17.69
CA ASN A 9 3.45 20.04 18.12
C ASN A 9 3.18 21.45 17.58
N ASP A 10 4.09 22.36 17.77
CA ASP A 10 3.99 23.73 17.26
C ASP A 10 4.52 23.88 15.82
N SER A 11 4.78 22.76 15.13
CA SER A 11 5.24 22.73 13.75
C SER A 11 4.27 21.90 12.88
N GLN A 12 4.75 20.85 12.22
CA GLN A 12 4.02 20.11 11.20
C GLN A 12 3.90 18.62 11.52
N HIS A 13 3.62 18.28 12.76
CA HIS A 13 3.41 16.89 13.17
C HIS A 13 1.95 16.69 13.56
N PHE A 14 1.30 15.69 12.97
CA PHE A 14 -0.15 15.49 13.07
C PHE A 14 -0.50 14.04 13.38
N LYS A 15 -1.66 13.86 13.98
CA LYS A 15 -2.25 12.53 14.21
C LYS A 15 -3.65 12.49 13.62
N GLY A 16 -3.87 11.54 12.74
CA GLY A 16 -5.19 11.23 12.21
C GLY A 16 -5.84 10.14 13.05
N THR A 17 -7.12 10.28 13.33
CA THR A 17 -7.90 9.31 14.11
C THR A 17 -9.18 8.99 13.35
N ASN A 18 -9.53 7.70 13.26
CA ASN A 18 -10.77 7.27 12.64
C ASN A 18 -11.91 7.22 13.67
N GLU A 19 -13.11 6.82 13.25
CA GLU A 19 -14.29 6.76 14.11
C GLU A 19 -14.17 5.72 15.23
N GLU A 20 -13.35 4.69 15.05
CA GLU A 20 -13.11 3.64 16.04
C GLU A 20 -11.95 3.95 17.00
N GLY A 21 -11.30 5.09 16.82
CA GLY A 21 -10.18 5.50 17.67
C GLY A 21 -8.80 5.03 17.22
N HIS A 22 -8.69 4.37 16.07
CA HIS A 22 -7.38 3.98 15.52
C HIS A 22 -6.68 5.19 14.92
N THR A 23 -5.36 5.24 15.04
CA THR A 23 -4.58 6.42 14.69
C THR A 23 -3.45 6.15 13.71
N LEU A 24 -3.08 7.19 12.98
CA LEU A 24 -1.92 7.23 12.11
C LEU A 24 -1.26 8.60 12.26
N GLU A 25 0.07 8.63 12.44
CA GLU A 25 0.81 9.89 12.50
C GLU A 25 1.48 10.18 11.18
N LEU A 26 1.48 11.46 10.78
CA LEU A 26 2.23 11.94 9.63
C LEU A 26 2.79 13.33 9.91
N SER A 27 3.82 13.71 9.17
CA SER A 27 4.45 15.01 9.40
C SER A 27 5.10 15.57 8.14
N GLY A 28 5.29 16.89 8.15
CA GLY A 28 6.12 17.60 7.18
C GLY A 28 7.46 18.01 7.78
N ASP A 29 7.69 17.74 9.06
CA ASP A 29 8.88 18.18 9.81
C ASP A 29 9.86 17.05 10.12
N GLY A 30 9.65 15.85 9.58
CA GLY A 30 10.54 14.71 9.76
C GLY A 30 10.28 13.84 10.99
N ASN A 31 9.28 14.16 11.81
CA ASN A 31 8.97 13.39 13.02
C ASN A 31 8.15 12.11 12.75
N ALA A 32 7.54 12.00 11.57
CA ALA A 32 6.76 10.84 11.16
C ALA A 32 6.82 10.71 9.64
N VAL A 33 6.12 9.72 9.09
CA VAL A 33 6.04 9.57 7.63
C VAL A 33 5.40 10.80 6.99
N GLY A 34 5.86 11.15 5.79
CA GLY A 34 5.26 12.24 5.04
C GLY A 34 3.92 11.85 4.42
N PRO A 35 3.07 12.82 4.07
CA PRO A 35 1.76 12.52 3.46
C PRO A 35 1.84 11.68 2.18
N MET A 36 2.78 11.96 1.29
CA MET A 36 2.93 11.17 0.05
C MET A 36 3.41 9.75 0.35
N GLN A 37 4.25 9.58 1.36
CA GLN A 37 4.65 8.23 1.83
C GLN A 37 3.45 7.48 2.40
N SER A 38 2.56 8.17 3.12
CA SER A 38 1.36 7.53 3.66
C SER A 38 0.40 7.07 2.56
N VAL A 39 0.38 7.74 1.42
CA VAL A 39 -0.39 7.31 0.24
C VAL A 39 0.16 5.97 -0.29
N LEU A 40 1.49 5.82 -0.36
CA LEU A 40 2.11 4.55 -0.75
C LEU A 40 1.80 3.43 0.25
N ILE A 41 1.83 3.73 1.53
CA ILE A 41 1.48 2.77 2.58
C ILE A 41 0.02 2.34 2.43
N ALA A 42 -0.88 3.28 2.14
CA ALA A 42 -2.28 2.98 1.91
C ALA A 42 -2.50 2.07 0.70
N ALA A 43 -1.80 2.33 -0.41
CA ALA A 43 -1.87 1.50 -1.61
C ALA A 43 -1.34 0.09 -1.34
N ALA A 44 -0.19 -0.01 -0.68
CA ALA A 44 0.40 -1.29 -0.31
C ALA A 44 -0.52 -2.07 0.62
N GLY A 45 -1.05 -1.43 1.65
CA GLY A 45 -1.95 -2.06 2.62
C GLY A 45 -3.25 -2.53 2.01
N CYS A 46 -3.90 -1.68 1.22
CA CYS A 46 -5.16 -1.99 0.57
C CYS A 46 -5.01 -3.21 -0.38
N SER A 47 -3.99 -3.21 -1.23
CA SER A 47 -3.76 -4.33 -2.14
C SER A 47 -3.35 -5.61 -1.41
N THR A 48 -2.55 -5.50 -0.37
CA THR A 48 -2.08 -6.66 0.40
C THR A 48 -3.23 -7.34 1.15
N ILE A 49 -4.16 -6.56 1.70
CA ILE A 49 -5.36 -7.12 2.34
C ILE A 49 -6.12 -7.99 1.34
N ASP A 50 -6.33 -7.50 0.11
CA ASP A 50 -6.98 -8.27 -0.94
C ASP A 50 -6.21 -9.54 -1.28
N ILE A 51 -4.89 -9.42 -1.48
CA ILE A 51 -4.03 -10.54 -1.87
C ILE A 51 -4.08 -11.67 -0.83
N VAL A 52 -3.98 -11.30 0.45
CA VAL A 52 -4.07 -12.29 1.54
C VAL A 52 -5.40 -13.01 1.49
N MET A 53 -6.50 -12.29 1.34
CA MET A 53 -7.84 -12.87 1.26
C MET A 53 -8.01 -13.77 0.03
N ILE A 54 -7.51 -13.34 -1.13
CA ILE A 54 -7.63 -14.10 -2.37
C ILE A 54 -6.82 -15.40 -2.30
N LEU A 55 -5.56 -15.31 -1.81
CA LEU A 55 -4.71 -16.50 -1.66
C LEU A 55 -5.32 -17.50 -0.68
N GLU A 56 -5.95 -17.03 0.39
CA GLU A 56 -6.66 -17.89 1.34
C GLU A 56 -7.81 -18.63 0.64
N LYS A 57 -8.62 -17.91 -0.16
CA LYS A 57 -9.71 -18.51 -0.93
C LYS A 57 -9.20 -19.52 -1.97
N MET A 58 -8.03 -19.28 -2.52
CA MET A 58 -7.37 -20.19 -3.46
C MET A 58 -6.67 -21.36 -2.76
N ARG A 59 -6.75 -21.44 -1.43
CA ARG A 59 -6.09 -22.46 -0.60
C ARG A 59 -4.58 -22.49 -0.81
N GLN A 60 -3.99 -21.32 -1.01
CA GLN A 60 -2.54 -21.17 -1.07
C GLN A 60 -2.02 -20.88 0.34
N PRO A 61 -1.03 -21.67 0.83
CA PRO A 61 -0.54 -21.53 2.20
C PRO A 61 0.46 -20.38 2.31
N LEU A 62 -0.05 -19.16 2.39
CA LEU A 62 0.77 -17.97 2.60
C LEU A 62 1.20 -17.90 4.07
N ASP A 63 2.51 -17.93 4.31
CA ASP A 63 3.07 -17.81 5.65
C ASP A 63 3.31 -16.36 6.05
N ASP A 64 3.76 -15.53 5.12
CA ASP A 64 4.00 -14.11 5.36
C ASP A 64 4.04 -13.36 4.03
N ILE A 65 3.91 -12.03 4.10
CA ILE A 65 3.99 -11.17 2.92
C ILE A 65 4.61 -9.83 3.30
N LYS A 66 5.52 -9.36 2.46
CA LYS A 66 6.13 -8.03 2.58
C LYS A 66 5.93 -7.31 1.25
N VAL A 67 5.71 -6.01 1.31
CA VAL A 67 5.52 -5.19 0.12
C VAL A 67 6.46 -4.00 0.15
N GLU A 68 7.16 -3.79 -0.94
CA GLU A 68 7.96 -2.60 -1.16
C GLU A 68 7.24 -1.74 -2.20
N ALA A 69 6.75 -0.58 -1.78
CA ALA A 69 6.07 0.35 -2.66
C ALA A 69 6.99 1.53 -2.97
N LYS A 70 7.24 1.75 -4.25
CA LYS A 70 8.10 2.83 -4.72
C LYS A 70 7.28 3.79 -5.57
N GLY A 71 7.31 5.08 -5.21
CA GLY A 71 6.66 6.12 -5.98
C GLY A 71 7.67 7.05 -6.63
N THR A 72 7.43 7.41 -7.88
CA THR A 72 8.17 8.45 -8.59
C THR A 72 7.25 9.65 -8.73
N ARG A 73 7.75 10.83 -8.35
CA ARG A 73 6.98 12.08 -8.39
C ARG A 73 7.54 12.97 -9.49
N ARG A 74 6.65 13.76 -10.12
CA ARG A 74 7.12 14.78 -11.07
C ARG A 74 7.91 15.85 -10.33
N GLU A 75 8.79 16.55 -11.05
CA GLU A 75 9.65 17.58 -10.45
C GLU A 75 8.90 18.91 -10.21
N GLU A 76 7.88 19.19 -10.99
CA GLU A 76 7.09 20.42 -10.90
C GLU A 76 6.07 20.34 -9.76
N ILE A 77 5.78 21.49 -9.16
CA ILE A 77 4.75 21.62 -8.11
C ILE A 77 3.37 21.76 -8.77
N PRO A 78 2.35 21.02 -8.33
CA PRO A 78 2.37 20.02 -7.26
C PRO A 78 3.05 18.72 -7.71
N ARG A 79 3.89 18.20 -6.84
CA ARG A 79 4.70 17.02 -7.15
C ARG A 79 3.90 15.73 -6.94
N VAL A 80 2.95 15.48 -7.83
CA VAL A 80 2.13 14.27 -7.80
C VAL A 80 2.93 13.05 -8.24
N PHE A 81 2.47 11.85 -7.89
CA PHE A 81 3.06 10.62 -8.41
C PHE A 81 2.81 10.50 -9.92
N THR A 82 3.84 10.11 -10.65
CA THR A 82 3.74 9.71 -12.05
C THR A 82 3.75 8.20 -12.19
N ASP A 83 4.46 7.51 -11.30
CA ASP A 83 4.60 6.06 -11.32
C ASP A 83 4.59 5.52 -9.90
N ILE A 84 3.92 4.39 -9.72
CA ILE A 84 3.91 3.65 -8.45
C ILE A 84 4.16 2.19 -8.80
N HIS A 85 5.22 1.62 -8.21
CA HIS A 85 5.55 0.21 -8.40
C HIS A 85 5.49 -0.51 -7.07
N MET A 86 4.72 -1.61 -7.01
CA MET A 86 4.61 -2.45 -5.82
C MET A 86 5.25 -3.80 -6.07
N HIS A 87 6.27 -4.11 -5.29
CA HIS A 87 6.95 -5.40 -5.33
C HIS A 87 6.54 -6.23 -4.12
N TYR A 88 5.87 -7.35 -4.37
CA TYR A 88 5.36 -8.25 -3.33
C TYR A 88 6.33 -9.39 -3.11
N ILE A 89 6.70 -9.62 -1.85
CA ILE A 89 7.54 -10.74 -1.43
C ILE A 89 6.64 -11.67 -0.62
N CYS A 90 6.29 -12.81 -1.21
CA CYS A 90 5.38 -13.78 -0.61
C CYS A 90 6.17 -14.98 -0.08
N TYR A 91 5.90 -15.35 1.17
CA TYR A 91 6.59 -16.47 1.83
C TYR A 91 5.64 -17.65 1.95
N GLY A 92 6.09 -18.82 1.59
CA GLY A 92 5.34 -20.06 1.70
C GLY A 92 5.47 -20.96 0.48
N ASP A 93 4.81 -22.12 0.55
CA ASP A 93 4.76 -23.09 -0.56
C ASP A 93 3.62 -22.70 -1.53
N LEU A 94 3.88 -21.65 -2.31
CA LEU A 94 2.89 -21.01 -3.14
C LEU A 94 3.12 -21.32 -4.62
N LYS A 95 2.03 -21.37 -5.38
CA LYS A 95 2.10 -21.53 -6.84
C LYS A 95 2.21 -20.16 -7.50
N GLU A 96 3.19 -19.98 -8.34
CA GLU A 96 3.49 -18.72 -9.02
C GLU A 96 2.27 -18.16 -9.78
N ASN A 97 1.55 -19.01 -10.52
CA ASN A 97 0.38 -18.58 -11.26
C ASN A 97 -0.76 -18.08 -10.34
N LYS A 98 -0.87 -18.65 -9.14
CA LYS A 98 -1.88 -18.23 -8.16
C LYS A 98 -1.52 -16.89 -7.52
N VAL A 99 -0.25 -16.69 -7.19
CA VAL A 99 0.24 -15.41 -6.66
C VAL A 99 0.02 -14.30 -7.70
N LYS A 100 0.42 -14.55 -8.94
CA LYS A 100 0.20 -13.59 -10.03
C LYS A 100 -1.27 -13.25 -10.20
N GLN A 101 -2.13 -14.24 -10.19
CA GLN A 101 -3.58 -14.05 -10.33
C GLN A 101 -4.13 -13.20 -9.16
N ALA A 102 -3.70 -13.47 -7.94
CA ALA A 102 -4.15 -12.73 -6.76
C ALA A 102 -3.75 -11.25 -6.83
N ILE A 103 -2.51 -10.97 -7.23
CA ILE A 103 -2.01 -9.60 -7.39
C ILE A 103 -2.80 -8.88 -8.49
N ASP A 104 -2.95 -9.50 -9.66
CA ASP A 104 -3.68 -8.90 -10.78
C ASP A 104 -5.14 -8.61 -10.41
N MET A 105 -5.80 -9.52 -9.73
CA MET A 105 -7.17 -9.31 -9.27
C MET A 105 -7.29 -8.13 -8.32
N SER A 106 -6.35 -7.99 -7.38
CA SER A 106 -6.33 -6.86 -6.45
C SER A 106 -6.16 -5.53 -7.19
N LEU A 107 -5.10 -5.43 -7.98
CA LEU A 107 -4.72 -4.16 -8.60
C LEU A 107 -5.65 -3.73 -9.73
N GLU A 108 -6.23 -4.68 -10.46
CA GLU A 108 -7.07 -4.38 -11.61
C GLU A 108 -8.57 -4.29 -11.26
N LYS A 109 -8.98 -4.84 -10.10
CA LYS A 109 -10.41 -5.00 -9.82
C LYS A 109 -10.84 -4.60 -8.42
N TYR A 110 -10.06 -4.88 -7.38
CA TYR A 110 -10.53 -4.77 -5.99
C TYR A 110 -9.88 -3.67 -5.16
N CYS A 111 -8.62 -3.32 -5.41
CA CYS A 111 -7.92 -2.33 -4.61
C CYS A 111 -8.39 -0.92 -4.92
N SER A 112 -9.25 -0.38 -4.07
CA SER A 112 -9.83 0.96 -4.26
C SER A 112 -8.75 2.04 -4.34
N VAL A 113 -7.74 1.96 -3.48
CA VAL A 113 -6.65 2.95 -3.45
C VAL A 113 -5.84 2.91 -4.74
N SER A 114 -5.41 1.72 -5.18
CA SER A 114 -4.62 1.57 -6.40
C SER A 114 -5.39 1.99 -7.65
N LEU A 115 -6.69 1.67 -7.70
CA LEU A 115 -7.54 2.06 -8.83
C LEU A 115 -7.74 3.58 -8.89
N MET A 116 -7.89 4.24 -7.73
CA MET A 116 -7.92 5.70 -7.68
C MET A 116 -6.61 6.32 -8.16
N LEU A 117 -5.49 5.83 -7.63
CA LEU A 117 -4.17 6.33 -7.97
C LEU A 117 -3.83 6.09 -9.44
N GLY A 118 -4.32 4.98 -10.00
CA GLY A 118 -4.13 4.64 -11.41
C GLY A 118 -4.75 5.63 -12.39
N LYS A 119 -5.63 6.51 -11.93
CA LYS A 119 -6.19 7.58 -12.76
C LYS A 119 -5.21 8.74 -12.95
N ALA A 120 -4.24 8.88 -12.06
CA ALA A 120 -3.24 9.95 -12.10
C ALA A 120 -1.83 9.44 -12.37
N ALA A 121 -1.55 8.18 -12.06
CA ALA A 121 -0.22 7.59 -12.14
C ALA A 121 -0.28 6.21 -12.79
N THR A 122 0.86 5.76 -13.32
CA THR A 122 1.00 4.39 -13.81
C THR A 122 1.33 3.48 -12.64
N VAL A 123 0.46 2.51 -12.36
CA VAL A 123 0.64 1.54 -11.28
C VAL A 123 1.10 0.22 -11.87
N THR A 124 2.25 -0.27 -11.41
CA THR A 124 2.85 -1.52 -11.87
C THR A 124 3.17 -2.42 -10.68
N SER A 125 3.40 -3.70 -10.95
CA SER A 125 3.71 -4.66 -9.90
C SER A 125 4.74 -5.69 -10.37
N SER A 126 5.39 -6.29 -9.39
CA SER A 126 6.24 -7.47 -9.54
C SER A 126 6.13 -8.29 -8.26
N PHE A 127 6.60 -9.52 -8.29
CA PHE A 127 6.59 -10.35 -7.10
C PHE A 127 7.70 -11.39 -7.12
N GLU A 128 8.00 -11.91 -5.95
CA GLU A 128 8.84 -13.09 -5.78
C GLU A 128 8.26 -13.97 -4.68
N ILE A 129 8.53 -15.26 -4.77
CA ILE A 129 8.11 -16.24 -3.76
C ILE A 129 9.36 -16.76 -3.09
N LYS A 130 9.37 -16.76 -1.75
CA LYS A 130 10.47 -17.25 -0.94
C LYS A 130 10.00 -18.34 0.00
N SER A 131 10.91 -19.21 0.36
CA SER A 131 10.66 -20.21 1.40
C SER A 131 10.44 -19.51 2.75
N ALA A 132 9.55 -20.06 3.58
CA ALA A 132 9.23 -19.53 4.91
C ALA A 132 10.37 -19.67 5.93
N THR A 133 11.43 -20.42 5.63
CA THR A 133 12.54 -20.63 6.56
C THR A 133 13.71 -19.68 6.33
#